data_8a6660650ba7744bff07db6b36fdd0ab
#
_entry.id   8a6660650ba7744bff07db6b36fdd0ab
#
_cell.length_a   1.000
_cell.length_b   1.000
_cell.length_c   1.000
_cell.angle_alpha   90.00
_cell.angle_beta   90.00
_cell.angle_gamma   90.00
#
_symmetry.space_group_name_H-M   'P 1'
#
loop_
_entity.id
_entity.type
_entity.pdbx_description
1 polymer ?
#
loop_
_entity_poly.entity_id
_entity_poly.type
_entity_poly.pdbx_seq_one_letter_code
_entity_poly.pdbx_strand_id
1 'polypeptide(L)'
;MQVLLNHQQIEQKITRLGHQILENSFEEKTLFIGGIIGNGSILAKKIVEVINANSTIKIVYFEVTINKEEPWSEKIHLSIDEKLLKKGFIILVDDVINSGKTMQYAVMKFLEQATKAIKTVALVDRAHRRYPIKTDFIGLGLSTTLKDRVEVELVDNNFKAYLV
;
A
#
# COMPACT_ATOMS: atom_id res chain seq x y z
N MET A 1 -11.98 21.00 -8.38
CA MET A 1 -11.36 20.11 -7.38
C MET A 1 -12.43 19.71 -6.34
N GLN A 2 -12.64 18.42 -6.16
CA GLN A 2 -13.61 17.90 -5.18
C GLN A 2 -12.85 17.13 -4.10
N VAL A 3 -13.00 17.54 -2.85
CA VAL A 3 -12.39 16.84 -1.71
C VAL A 3 -13.14 15.54 -1.46
N LEU A 4 -12.42 14.41 -1.48
CA LEU A 4 -12.95 13.08 -1.18
C LEU A 4 -12.77 12.74 0.30
N LEU A 5 -11.59 13.03 0.84
CA LEU A 5 -11.23 12.78 2.24
C LEU A 5 -10.45 13.97 2.78
N ASN A 6 -10.83 14.42 3.96
CA ASN A 6 -10.06 15.42 4.71
C ASN A 6 -9.03 14.72 5.61
N HIS A 7 -8.21 15.49 6.31
CA HIS A 7 -7.16 14.98 7.20
C HIS A 7 -7.69 13.99 8.24
N GLN A 8 -8.74 14.37 8.96
CA GLN A 8 -9.33 13.52 10.00
C GLN A 8 -9.85 12.20 9.44
N GLN A 9 -10.51 12.25 8.29
CA GLN A 9 -11.03 11.05 7.63
C GLN A 9 -9.89 10.12 7.18
N ILE A 10 -8.81 10.68 6.66
CA ILE A 10 -7.63 9.88 6.26
C ILE A 10 -7.00 9.23 7.49
N GLU A 11 -6.85 9.94 8.59
CA GLU A 11 -6.32 9.36 9.83
C GLU A 11 -7.21 8.22 10.34
N GLN A 12 -8.51 8.38 10.28
CA GLN A 12 -9.47 7.31 10.64
C GLN A 12 -9.31 6.09 9.72
N LYS A 13 -9.13 6.31 8.42
CA LYS A 13 -8.87 5.22 7.45
C LYS A 13 -7.57 4.50 7.75
N ILE A 14 -6.51 5.23 8.05
CA ILE A 14 -5.20 4.64 8.41
C ILE A 14 -5.33 3.78 9.66
N THR A 15 -6.01 4.26 10.69
CA THR A 15 -6.24 3.49 11.92
C THR A 15 -7.00 2.21 11.63
N ARG A 16 -8.06 2.28 10.84
CA ARG A 16 -8.85 1.11 10.46
C ARG A 16 -8.02 0.11 9.65
N LEU A 17 -7.22 0.60 8.68
CA LEU A 17 -6.36 -0.25 7.87
C LEU A 17 -5.35 -1.03 8.75
N GLY A 18 -4.74 -0.35 9.72
CA GLY A 18 -3.82 -1.00 10.65
C GLY A 18 -4.49 -2.12 11.44
N HIS A 19 -5.70 -1.89 11.96
CA HIS A 19 -6.46 -2.91 12.67
C HIS A 19 -6.89 -4.06 11.77
N GLN A 20 -7.33 -3.78 10.55
CA GLN A 20 -7.70 -4.84 9.58
C GLN A 20 -6.52 -5.73 9.23
N ILE A 21 -5.34 -5.15 9.05
CA ILE A 21 -4.12 -5.90 8.80
C ILE A 21 -3.82 -6.82 9.99
N LEU A 22 -3.90 -6.33 11.22
CA LEU A 22 -3.67 -7.12 12.42
C LEU A 22 -4.67 -8.28 12.53
N GLU A 23 -5.95 -8.04 12.27
CA GLU A 23 -6.98 -9.08 12.31
C GLU A 23 -6.69 -10.20 11.30
N ASN A 24 -6.14 -9.86 10.14
CA ASN A 24 -5.87 -10.82 9.08
C ASN A 24 -4.49 -11.49 9.19
N SER A 25 -3.69 -11.08 10.14
CA SER A 25 -2.32 -11.59 10.32
C SER A 25 -1.99 -11.96 11.77
N PHE A 26 -3.01 -12.21 12.59
CA PHE A 26 -2.84 -12.45 14.03
C PHE A 26 -1.98 -13.68 14.34
N GLU A 27 -1.89 -14.64 13.42
CA GLU A 27 -1.05 -15.85 13.60
C GLU A 27 0.42 -15.60 13.23
N GLU A 28 0.73 -14.45 12.63
CA GLU A 28 2.08 -14.13 12.17
C GLU A 28 2.93 -13.57 13.32
N LYS A 29 4.21 -13.95 13.34
CA LYS A 29 5.19 -13.38 14.27
C LYS A 29 5.86 -12.14 13.69
N THR A 30 5.97 -12.09 12.38
CA THR A 30 6.62 -11.01 11.64
C THR A 30 5.78 -10.63 10.43
N LEU A 31 5.59 -9.33 10.22
CA LEU A 31 5.01 -8.77 9.00
C LEU A 31 6.07 -7.98 8.26
N PHE A 32 6.17 -8.21 6.95
CA PHE A 32 6.99 -7.42 6.04
C PHE A 32 6.09 -6.39 5.37
N ILE A 33 6.27 -5.13 5.69
CA ILE A 33 5.44 -4.05 5.13
C ILE A 33 6.28 -3.22 4.18
N GLY A 34 5.93 -3.30 2.89
CA GLY A 34 6.60 -2.56 1.82
C GLY A 34 5.75 -1.42 1.32
N GLY A 35 6.31 -0.19 1.36
CA GLY A 35 5.67 1.00 0.81
C GLY A 35 6.24 1.34 -0.56
N ILE A 36 5.37 1.53 -1.55
CA ILE A 36 5.79 2.08 -2.85
C ILE A 36 6.29 3.50 -2.61
N ILE A 37 7.49 3.79 -3.06
CA ILE A 37 8.18 5.06 -2.82
C ILE A 37 7.27 6.25 -3.17
N GLY A 38 7.28 7.29 -2.33
CA GLY A 38 6.38 8.44 -2.42
C GLY A 38 5.26 8.34 -1.38
N ASN A 39 4.03 8.62 -1.77
CA ASN A 39 2.88 8.55 -0.85
C ASN A 39 2.64 7.15 -0.29
N GLY A 40 2.93 6.11 -1.05
CA GLY A 40 2.82 4.73 -0.58
C GLY A 40 3.71 4.46 0.64
N SER A 41 4.95 4.94 0.61
CA SER A 41 5.88 4.78 1.74
C SER A 41 5.45 5.60 2.96
N ILE A 42 4.92 6.81 2.76
CA ILE A 42 4.39 7.65 3.85
C ILE A 42 3.20 6.95 4.51
N LEU A 43 2.26 6.47 3.70
CA LEU A 43 1.09 5.72 4.19
C LEU A 43 1.51 4.45 4.94
N ALA A 44 2.46 3.70 4.39
CA ALA A 44 2.96 2.47 5.01
C ALA A 44 3.56 2.75 6.39
N LYS A 45 4.35 3.80 6.54
CA LYS A 45 4.92 4.19 7.83
C LYS A 45 3.85 4.55 8.85
N LYS A 46 2.80 5.25 8.43
CA LYS A 46 1.66 5.57 9.30
C LYS A 46 0.91 4.32 9.75
N ILE A 47 0.72 3.37 8.85
CA ILE A 47 0.11 2.08 9.18
C ILE A 47 0.99 1.31 10.19
N VAL A 48 2.30 1.31 10.00
CA VAL A 48 3.26 0.69 10.94
C VAL A 48 3.13 1.30 12.33
N GLU A 49 3.00 2.63 12.44
CA GLU A 49 2.79 3.31 13.72
C GLU A 49 1.53 2.79 14.43
N VAL A 50 0.42 2.64 13.70
CA VAL A 50 -0.83 2.11 14.25
C VAL A 50 -0.65 0.67 14.74
N ILE A 51 0.00 -0.17 13.94
CA ILE A 51 0.24 -1.58 14.30
C ILE A 51 1.12 -1.66 15.55
N ASN A 52 2.21 -0.90 15.61
CA ASN A 52 3.12 -0.90 16.75
C ASN A 52 2.46 -0.39 18.04
N ALA A 53 1.48 0.52 17.92
CA ALA A 53 0.74 1.02 19.07
C ALA A 53 -0.28 0.00 19.62
N ASN A 54 -0.65 -1.02 18.84
CA ASN A 54 -1.73 -1.97 19.17
C ASN A 54 -1.29 -3.43 19.22
N SER A 55 -0.02 -3.73 18.97
CA SER A 55 0.48 -5.10 18.92
C SER A 55 1.97 -5.17 19.21
N THR A 56 2.43 -6.34 19.63
CA THR A 56 3.86 -6.65 19.82
C THR A 56 4.44 -7.40 18.60
N ILE A 57 3.67 -7.56 17.54
CA ILE A 57 4.14 -8.22 16.32
C ILE A 57 5.37 -7.51 15.77
N LYS A 58 6.34 -8.27 15.29
CA LYS A 58 7.54 -7.69 14.69
C LYS A 58 7.22 -7.17 13.28
N ILE A 59 7.52 -5.90 13.03
CA ILE A 59 7.37 -5.30 11.70
C ILE A 59 8.77 -5.11 11.09
N VAL A 60 8.93 -5.60 9.86
CA VAL A 60 10.07 -5.26 9.01
C VAL A 60 9.54 -4.36 7.89
N TYR A 61 9.82 -3.07 8.01
CA TYR A 61 9.44 -2.08 7.01
C TYR A 61 10.51 -1.98 5.93
N PHE A 62 10.10 -1.86 4.68
CA PHE A 62 10.99 -1.62 3.55
C PHE A 62 10.31 -0.76 2.49
N GLU A 63 11.12 -0.21 1.60
CA GLU A 63 10.64 0.63 0.51
C GLU A 63 10.81 -0.08 -0.83
N VAL A 64 9.85 0.13 -1.71
CA VAL A 64 9.83 -0.43 -3.06
C VAL A 64 10.01 0.74 -4.04
N THR A 65 11.14 0.76 -4.74
CA THR A 65 11.42 1.76 -5.77
C THR A 65 11.09 1.15 -7.12
N ILE A 66 10.14 1.77 -7.82
CA ILE A 66 9.63 1.30 -9.10
C ILE A 66 9.34 2.49 -10.02
N ASN A 67 9.65 2.34 -11.30
CA ASN A 67 9.20 3.30 -12.31
C ASN A 67 7.72 3.04 -12.59
N LYS A 68 6.85 3.91 -12.12
CA LYS A 68 5.39 3.70 -12.20
C LYS A 68 4.85 3.76 -13.63
N GLU A 69 5.50 4.53 -14.51
CA GLU A 69 5.08 4.65 -15.91
C GLU A 69 5.53 3.45 -16.74
N GLU A 70 6.80 3.05 -16.56
CA GLU A 70 7.43 1.96 -17.30
C GLU A 70 8.08 0.96 -16.33
N PRO A 71 7.30 0.20 -15.56
CA PRO A 71 7.85 -0.68 -14.51
C PRO A 71 8.80 -1.76 -15.04
N TRP A 72 8.67 -2.11 -16.33
CA TRP A 72 9.53 -3.09 -16.99
C TRP A 72 10.87 -2.52 -17.42
N SER A 73 11.01 -1.19 -17.48
CA SER A 73 12.21 -0.51 -18.04
C SER A 73 13.42 -0.57 -17.11
N GLU A 74 13.20 -0.69 -15.82
CA GLU A 74 14.24 -0.70 -14.80
C GLU A 74 13.97 -1.81 -13.80
N LYS A 75 15.05 -2.27 -13.15
CA LYS A 75 14.93 -3.25 -12.08
C LYS A 75 14.22 -2.61 -10.88
N ILE A 76 13.21 -3.29 -10.34
CA ILE A 76 12.54 -2.89 -9.11
C ILE A 76 13.49 -3.11 -7.95
N HIS A 77 13.69 -2.07 -7.14
CA HIS A 77 14.61 -2.11 -6.01
C HIS A 77 13.85 -2.19 -4.69
N LEU A 78 14.25 -3.13 -3.84
CA LEU A 78 13.78 -3.24 -2.46
C LEU A 78 14.89 -2.74 -1.53
N SER A 79 14.54 -1.98 -0.50
CA SER A 79 15.51 -1.44 0.46
C SER A 79 16.01 -2.46 1.48
N ILE A 80 15.61 -3.72 1.34
CA ILE A 80 16.07 -4.84 2.17
C ILE A 80 16.64 -5.94 1.29
N ASP A 81 17.34 -6.91 1.90
CA ASP A 81 17.73 -8.13 1.21
C ASP A 81 16.48 -8.92 0.84
N GLU A 82 16.30 -9.19 -0.45
CA GLU A 82 15.14 -9.90 -0.99
C GLU A 82 14.94 -11.29 -0.37
N LYS A 83 16.03 -11.94 0.03
CA LYS A 83 16.01 -13.26 0.66
C LYS A 83 15.24 -13.29 1.97
N LEU A 84 15.13 -12.13 2.65
CA LEU A 84 14.35 -12.01 3.88
C LEU A 84 12.86 -12.26 3.65
N LEU A 85 12.37 -12.08 2.42
CA LEU A 85 10.97 -12.28 2.06
C LEU A 85 10.58 -13.76 1.90
N LYS A 86 11.55 -14.66 1.89
CA LYS A 86 11.30 -16.10 1.82
C LYS A 86 10.45 -16.52 3.01
N LYS A 87 9.32 -17.20 2.75
CA LYS A 87 8.32 -17.62 3.75
C LYS A 87 7.69 -16.44 4.50
N GLY A 88 7.87 -15.23 3.98
CA GLY A 88 7.35 -14.02 4.60
C GLY A 88 5.88 -13.75 4.26
N PHE A 89 5.19 -13.14 5.22
CA PHE A 89 3.87 -12.56 5.00
C PHE A 89 4.08 -11.08 4.67
N ILE A 90 3.77 -10.70 3.43
CA ILE A 90 4.12 -9.38 2.88
C ILE A 90 2.86 -8.54 2.70
N ILE A 91 2.93 -7.29 3.16
CA ILE A 91 1.90 -6.28 2.95
C ILE A 91 2.50 -5.21 2.04
N LEU A 92 1.93 -5.03 0.86
CA LEU A 92 2.36 -4.01 -0.10
C LEU A 92 1.38 -2.83 -0.07
N VAL A 93 1.90 -1.61 0.10
CA VAL A 93 1.10 -0.41 0.32
C VAL A 93 1.37 0.63 -0.77
N ASP A 94 0.31 1.16 -1.36
CA ASP A 94 0.36 2.36 -2.19
C ASP A 94 -0.80 3.29 -1.82
N ASP A 95 -0.77 4.53 -2.27
CA ASP A 95 -1.81 5.52 -1.94
C ASP A 95 -3.07 5.34 -2.79
N VAL A 96 -2.92 5.26 -4.10
CA VAL A 96 -4.04 5.12 -5.06
C VAL A 96 -3.77 3.96 -6.01
N ILE A 97 -4.74 3.07 -6.15
CA ILE A 97 -4.69 2.00 -7.15
C ILE A 97 -5.70 2.29 -8.24
N ASN A 98 -5.20 2.40 -9.47
CA ASN A 98 -6.00 2.61 -10.69
C ASN A 98 -6.08 1.33 -11.51
N SER A 99 -5.20 1.19 -12.49
CA SER A 99 -5.14 0.00 -13.37
C SER A 99 -4.60 -1.24 -12.67
N GLY A 100 -3.87 -1.05 -11.57
CA GLY A 100 -3.17 -2.13 -10.87
C GLY A 100 -1.77 -2.41 -11.41
N LYS A 101 -1.30 -1.66 -12.41
CA LYS A 101 -0.01 -1.90 -13.07
C LYS A 101 1.16 -1.88 -12.07
N THR A 102 1.28 -0.81 -11.28
CA THR A 102 2.37 -0.66 -10.31
C THR A 102 2.38 -1.80 -9.29
N MET A 103 1.23 -2.09 -8.71
CA MET A 103 1.07 -3.20 -7.74
C MET A 103 1.41 -4.55 -8.36
N GLN A 104 0.94 -4.80 -9.59
CA GLN A 104 1.17 -6.07 -10.27
C GLN A 104 2.67 -6.33 -10.47
N TYR A 105 3.41 -5.32 -10.95
CA TYR A 105 4.85 -5.46 -11.14
C TYR A 105 5.61 -5.60 -9.81
N ALA A 106 5.20 -4.87 -8.78
CA ALA A 106 5.80 -5.01 -7.44
C ALA A 106 5.56 -6.43 -6.87
N VAL A 107 4.34 -6.96 -7.01
CA VAL A 107 4.02 -8.33 -6.58
C VAL A 107 4.88 -9.35 -7.33
N MET A 108 5.10 -9.16 -8.63
CA MET A 108 5.96 -10.05 -9.41
C MET A 108 7.40 -10.07 -8.87
N LYS A 109 7.90 -8.93 -8.40
CA LYS A 109 9.21 -8.86 -7.75
C LYS A 109 9.26 -9.71 -6.49
N PHE A 110 8.23 -9.64 -5.65
CA PHE A 110 8.15 -10.46 -4.43
C PHE A 110 8.07 -11.96 -4.75
N LEU A 111 7.41 -12.32 -5.85
CA LEU A 111 7.23 -13.71 -6.26
C LEU A 111 8.53 -14.36 -6.78
N GLU A 112 9.63 -13.63 -6.90
CA GLU A 112 10.95 -14.21 -7.12
C GLU A 112 11.39 -15.04 -5.90
N GLN A 113 10.79 -14.81 -4.74
CA GLN A 113 11.00 -15.59 -3.52
C GLN A 113 9.79 -16.47 -3.22
N ALA A 114 9.99 -17.56 -2.49
CA ALA A 114 8.90 -18.41 -2.00
C ALA A 114 8.23 -17.76 -0.80
N THR A 115 7.32 -16.83 -1.05
CA THR A 115 6.59 -16.09 -0.01
C THR A 115 5.47 -16.94 0.60
N LYS A 116 5.06 -16.63 1.83
CA LYS A 116 3.90 -17.25 2.46
C LYS A 116 2.60 -16.65 1.95
N ALA A 117 2.52 -15.32 1.89
CA ALA A 117 1.37 -14.58 1.40
C ALA A 117 1.78 -13.17 1.01
N ILE A 118 1.02 -12.58 0.09
CA ILE A 118 1.16 -11.16 -0.28
C ILE A 118 -0.23 -10.56 -0.21
N LYS A 119 -0.37 -9.49 0.58
CA LYS A 119 -1.60 -8.70 0.68
C LYS A 119 -1.32 -7.27 0.22
N THR A 120 -2.33 -6.62 -0.30
CA THR A 120 -2.22 -5.29 -0.88
C THR A 120 -3.11 -4.29 -0.14
N VAL A 121 -2.63 -3.06 -0.02
CA VAL A 121 -3.28 -1.96 0.69
C VAL A 121 -3.29 -0.71 -0.16
N ALA A 122 -4.42 -0.02 -0.21
CA ALA A 122 -4.54 1.29 -0.82
C ALA A 122 -5.39 2.21 0.05
N LEU A 123 -5.05 3.49 0.07
CA LEU A 123 -5.92 4.49 0.69
C LEU A 123 -7.18 4.67 -0.18
N VAL A 124 -7.00 4.78 -1.51
CA VAL A 124 -8.10 4.90 -2.46
C VAL A 124 -7.93 3.87 -3.58
N ASP A 125 -8.99 3.10 -3.81
CA ASP A 125 -9.05 2.19 -4.96
C ASP A 125 -10.11 2.69 -5.95
N ARG A 126 -9.67 3.04 -7.16
CA ARG A 126 -10.55 3.53 -8.23
C ARG A 126 -11.20 2.41 -9.02
N ALA A 127 -10.75 1.18 -8.84
CA ALA A 127 -11.27 -0.02 -9.52
C ALA A 127 -11.21 0.01 -11.06
N HIS A 128 -10.35 0.83 -11.65
CA HIS A 128 -10.11 0.88 -13.11
C HIS A 128 -9.07 -0.17 -13.56
N ARG A 129 -9.30 -1.43 -13.22
CA ARG A 129 -8.31 -2.50 -13.43
C ARG A 129 -8.05 -2.79 -14.90
N ARG A 130 -6.74 -2.87 -15.23
CA ARG A 130 -6.23 -3.44 -16.48
C ARG A 130 -5.31 -4.63 -16.22
N TYR A 131 -4.92 -4.84 -14.99
CA TYR A 131 -4.04 -5.91 -14.53
C TYR A 131 -4.75 -6.76 -13.48
N PRO A 132 -4.45 -8.06 -13.41
CA PRO A 132 -5.16 -8.99 -12.53
C PRO A 132 -4.67 -8.89 -11.08
N ILE A 133 -4.79 -7.74 -10.49
CA ILE A 133 -4.39 -7.47 -9.10
C ILE A 133 -5.62 -7.15 -8.25
N LYS A 134 -5.64 -7.68 -7.04
CA LYS A 134 -6.67 -7.43 -6.05
C LYS A 134 -6.11 -6.48 -4.98
N THR A 135 -6.95 -5.61 -4.45
CA THR A 135 -6.65 -4.83 -3.25
C THR A 135 -7.36 -5.46 -2.06
N ASP A 136 -6.60 -5.91 -1.08
CA ASP A 136 -7.13 -6.63 0.07
C ASP A 136 -7.69 -5.68 1.13
N PHE A 137 -7.02 -4.56 1.36
CA PHE A 137 -7.42 -3.57 2.36
C PHE A 137 -7.52 -2.19 1.71
N ILE A 138 -8.70 -1.59 1.77
CA ILE A 138 -9.04 -0.35 1.06
C ILE A 138 -9.54 0.69 2.05
N GLY A 139 -9.00 1.91 2.00
CA GLY A 139 -9.52 3.04 2.76
C GLY A 139 -10.85 3.52 2.20
N LEU A 140 -10.86 3.83 0.91
CA LEU A 140 -12.04 4.28 0.17
C LEU A 140 -12.08 3.60 -1.20
N GLY A 141 -13.15 2.87 -1.48
CA GLY A 141 -13.46 2.38 -2.82
C GLY A 141 -14.24 3.45 -3.56
N LEU A 142 -13.82 3.79 -4.77
CA LEU A 142 -14.40 4.88 -5.53
C LEU A 142 -14.55 4.48 -6.99
N SER A 143 -15.77 4.62 -7.52
CA SER A 143 -16.02 4.51 -8.95
C SER A 143 -16.00 5.91 -9.56
N THR A 144 -15.03 6.17 -10.43
CA THR A 144 -14.87 7.46 -11.10
C THR A 144 -14.93 7.28 -12.61
N THR A 145 -15.11 8.40 -13.34
CA THR A 145 -14.97 8.36 -14.80
C THR A 145 -13.49 8.23 -15.18
N LEU A 146 -13.22 7.81 -16.41
CA LEU A 146 -11.83 7.70 -16.91
C LEU A 146 -11.11 9.05 -16.99
N LYS A 147 -11.88 10.14 -17.03
CA LYS A 147 -11.32 11.50 -17.10
C LYS A 147 -10.91 12.04 -15.74
N ASP A 148 -11.55 11.58 -14.68
CA ASP A 148 -11.27 12.02 -13.33
C ASP A 148 -10.00 11.37 -12.83
N ARG A 149 -9.21 12.11 -12.08
CA ARG A 149 -7.99 11.65 -11.45
C ARG A 149 -8.07 11.89 -9.95
N VAL A 150 -7.62 10.92 -9.17
CA VAL A 150 -7.50 11.07 -7.72
C VAL A 150 -6.07 11.49 -7.39
N GLU A 151 -5.94 12.55 -6.62
CA GLU A 151 -4.67 12.98 -6.06
C GLU A 151 -4.71 12.89 -4.54
N VAL A 152 -3.61 12.45 -3.96
CA VAL A 152 -3.44 12.31 -2.52
C VAL A 152 -2.24 13.12 -2.08
N GLU A 153 -2.44 13.96 -1.06
CA GLU A 153 -1.38 14.72 -0.41
C GLU A 153 -1.26 14.23 1.03
N LEU A 154 -0.10 13.72 1.39
CA LEU A 154 0.19 13.26 2.75
C LEU A 154 1.26 14.14 3.38
N VAL A 155 0.93 15.41 3.54
CA VAL A 155 1.76 16.41 4.21
C VAL A 155 1.35 16.47 5.68
N ASP A 156 2.31 16.52 6.60
CA ASP A 156 2.07 16.48 8.04
C ASP A 156 0.97 17.45 8.48
N ASN A 157 0.01 16.91 9.24
CA ASN A 157 -1.17 17.60 9.77
C ASN A 157 -2.12 18.18 8.72
N ASN A 158 -1.96 17.80 7.44
CA ASN A 158 -2.84 18.29 6.38
C ASN A 158 -2.98 17.24 5.25
N PHE A 159 -3.41 16.03 5.61
CA PHE A 159 -3.70 14.99 4.64
C PHE A 159 -4.94 15.35 3.84
N LYS A 160 -4.94 15.04 2.56
CA LYS A 160 -6.08 15.30 1.67
C LYS A 160 -6.10 14.32 0.49
N ALA A 161 -7.30 13.89 0.13
CA ALA A 161 -7.54 13.17 -1.12
C ALA A 161 -8.65 13.87 -1.88
N TYR A 162 -8.45 14.10 -3.17
CA TYR A 162 -9.41 14.86 -3.99
C TYR A 162 -9.42 14.43 -5.45
N LEU A 163 -10.53 14.73 -6.12
CA LEU A 163 -10.68 14.57 -7.57
C LEU A 163 -10.21 15.82 -8.31
N VAL A 164 -9.50 15.62 -9.41
CA VAL A 164 -9.10 16.68 -10.35
C VAL A 164 -9.56 16.35 -11.75
#